data_2f927067a9d693819ac1ced9baeb2615
#
_entry.id   2f927067a9d693819ac1ced9baeb2615
#
_cell.length_a   1.000
_cell.length_b   1.000
_cell.length_c   1.000
_cell.angle_alpha   90.00
_cell.angle_beta   90.00
_cell.angle_gamma   90.00
#
_symmetry.space_group_name_H-M   'P 1'
#
loop_
_entity.id
_entity.type
_entity.pdbx_description
1 polymer ?
#
loop_
_entity_poly.entity_id
_entity_poly.type
_entity_poly.pdbx_seq_one_letter_code
_entity_poly.pdbx_strand_id
1 'polypeptide(L)'
;MKKIFKYVLVFAVAITGITSVSSCSKDDDDDEKTEVVELRSKLNGKWTLVSYNEGNNTWGEFMEIKGDSMIWNSRQQGVDSKYKLKFESGSSFSAECVWASDSDYLDNNWKFNITMCTSDTLKTVDNKGDNTRVFARVYSK
;
A
#
# COMPACT_ATOMS: atom_id res chain seq x y z
N MET A 1 35.24 35.47 21.90
CA MET A 1 35.80 36.08 20.70
C MET A 1 35.99 35.00 19.65
N LYS A 2 35.36 35.14 18.57
CA LYS A 2 35.69 34.90 17.18
C LYS A 2 34.46 34.50 16.40
N LYS A 3 34.17 35.37 15.52
CA LYS A 3 33.09 35.49 14.55
C LYS A 3 33.06 34.27 13.61
N ILE A 4 31.93 33.61 13.53
CA ILE A 4 31.67 32.61 12.49
C ILE A 4 30.94 33.33 11.37
N PHE A 5 31.60 33.36 10.22
CA PHE A 5 31.10 33.90 8.96
C PHE A 5 29.88 33.14 8.46
N LYS A 6 28.76 33.85 8.33
CA LYS A 6 27.59 33.42 7.58
C LYS A 6 27.89 33.59 6.09
N TYR A 7 28.07 32.51 5.40
CA TYR A 7 27.92 32.51 3.95
C TYR A 7 26.46 32.21 3.60
N VAL A 8 25.72 33.28 3.40
CA VAL A 8 24.43 33.22 2.71
C VAL A 8 24.74 33.20 1.21
N LEU A 9 24.64 32.06 0.61
CA LEU A 9 24.74 31.92 -0.84
C LEU A 9 23.34 32.10 -1.42
N VAL A 10 23.05 33.34 -1.79
CA VAL A 10 21.82 33.69 -2.52
C VAL A 10 22.03 33.26 -3.97
N PHE A 11 21.48 32.12 -4.35
CA PHE A 11 21.32 31.81 -5.76
C PHE A 11 20.03 32.47 -6.25
N ALA A 12 20.18 33.64 -6.80
CA ALA A 12 19.18 34.26 -7.63
C ALA A 12 19.17 33.58 -9.01
N VAL A 13 18.33 32.59 -9.20
CA VAL A 13 18.01 32.09 -10.55
C VAL A 13 16.87 32.94 -11.07
N ALA A 14 17.20 33.91 -11.88
CA ALA A 14 16.24 34.59 -12.71
C ALA A 14 15.77 33.64 -13.82
N ILE A 15 14.62 33.01 -13.65
CA ILE A 15 13.92 32.34 -14.73
C ILE A 15 12.92 33.33 -15.29
N THR A 16 13.31 33.91 -16.41
CA THR A 16 12.43 34.70 -17.27
C THR A 16 11.33 33.83 -17.85
N GLY A 17 10.11 34.18 -17.52
CA GLY A 17 8.92 34.13 -18.32
C GLY A 17 8.59 32.87 -19.13
N ILE A 18 7.66 32.08 -18.56
CA ILE A 18 6.56 31.56 -19.37
C ILE A 18 5.33 31.74 -18.50
N THR A 19 4.55 32.77 -18.79
CA THR A 19 3.22 32.92 -18.27
C THR A 19 2.28 32.02 -19.08
N SER A 20 2.23 30.76 -18.69
CA SER A 20 1.04 29.97 -18.96
C SER A 20 0.15 30.08 -17.73
N VAL A 21 -0.75 31.02 -17.77
CA VAL A 21 -1.85 31.12 -16.81
C VAL A 21 -2.80 29.97 -17.12
N SER A 22 -2.48 28.78 -16.69
CA SER A 22 -3.50 27.78 -16.44
C SER A 22 -3.92 27.98 -15.01
N SER A 23 -5.02 28.70 -14.80
CA SER A 23 -5.74 28.70 -13.56
C SER A 23 -6.36 27.31 -13.39
N CYS A 24 -5.55 26.34 -13.02
CA CYS A 24 -6.02 25.14 -12.38
C CYS A 24 -6.15 25.50 -10.91
N SER A 25 -7.38 25.73 -10.46
CA SER A 25 -7.71 25.52 -9.07
C SER A 25 -7.23 24.10 -8.78
N LYS A 26 -6.20 23.96 -7.95
CA LYS A 26 -5.80 22.67 -7.40
C LYS A 26 -6.94 22.22 -6.51
N ASP A 27 -7.82 21.42 -7.04
CA ASP A 27 -8.67 20.58 -6.24
C ASP A 27 -7.73 19.55 -5.64
N ASP A 28 -7.58 19.56 -4.31
CA ASP A 28 -6.78 18.60 -3.55
C ASP A 28 -7.24 17.14 -3.80
N ASP A 29 -8.42 16.97 -4.35
CA ASP A 29 -9.03 15.71 -4.80
C ASP A 29 -8.28 15.00 -5.94
N ASP A 30 -7.55 15.71 -6.78
CA ASP A 30 -6.88 15.11 -7.93
C ASP A 30 -5.55 14.44 -7.55
N ASP A 31 -4.86 14.96 -6.54
CA ASP A 31 -3.61 14.38 -6.04
C ASP A 31 -3.90 13.07 -5.29
N GLU A 32 -4.95 13.02 -4.48
CA GLU A 32 -5.37 11.80 -3.76
C GLU A 32 -5.81 10.69 -4.72
N LYS A 33 -6.54 11.03 -5.78
CA LYS A 33 -6.92 10.07 -6.82
C LYS A 33 -5.71 9.47 -7.53
N THR A 34 -4.68 10.28 -7.79
CA THR A 34 -3.46 9.84 -8.44
C THR A 34 -2.69 8.86 -7.56
N GLU A 35 -2.54 9.15 -6.28
CA GLU A 35 -1.88 8.26 -5.31
C GLU A 35 -2.60 6.91 -5.16
N VAL A 36 -3.93 6.92 -5.12
CA VAL A 36 -4.75 5.71 -5.06
C VAL A 36 -4.56 4.85 -6.31
N VAL A 37 -4.54 5.45 -7.50
CA VAL A 37 -4.32 4.74 -8.77
C VAL A 37 -2.92 4.12 -8.81
N GLU A 38 -1.92 4.85 -8.35
CA GLU A 38 -0.55 4.38 -8.29
C GLU A 38 -0.40 3.21 -7.30
N LEU A 39 -0.99 3.33 -6.10
CA LEU A 39 -1.00 2.27 -5.11
C LEU A 39 -1.68 1.00 -5.65
N ARG A 40 -2.85 1.14 -6.26
CA ARG A 40 -3.58 0.02 -6.88
C ARG A 40 -2.72 -0.69 -7.91
N SER A 41 -2.04 0.05 -8.76
CA SER A 41 -1.12 -0.51 -9.76
C SER A 41 0.04 -1.27 -9.12
N LYS A 42 0.65 -0.72 -8.08
CA LYS A 42 1.77 -1.34 -7.35
C LYS A 42 1.36 -2.62 -6.63
N LEU A 43 0.13 -2.68 -6.10
CA LEU A 43 -0.36 -3.83 -5.35
C LEU A 43 -0.82 -4.99 -6.23
N ASN A 44 -1.17 -4.74 -7.51
CA ASN A 44 -1.59 -5.80 -8.41
C ASN A 44 -0.54 -6.91 -8.50
N GLY A 45 -0.98 -8.15 -8.37
CA GLY A 45 -0.15 -9.34 -8.48
C GLY A 45 -0.31 -10.30 -7.31
N LYS A 46 0.56 -11.30 -7.28
CA LYS A 46 0.58 -12.33 -6.25
C LYS A 46 1.69 -12.05 -5.24
N TRP A 47 1.33 -12.17 -3.97
CA TRP A 47 2.20 -11.90 -2.83
C TRP A 47 2.17 -13.09 -1.88
N THR A 48 3.32 -13.56 -1.44
CA THR A 48 3.43 -14.59 -0.41
C THR A 48 3.82 -13.96 0.92
N LEU A 49 3.17 -14.39 1.99
CA LEU A 49 3.49 -13.94 3.35
C LEU A 49 4.80 -14.58 3.79
N VAL A 50 5.80 -13.76 4.12
CA VAL A 50 7.12 -14.22 4.55
C VAL A 50 7.40 -13.96 6.02
N SER A 51 6.71 -12.99 6.63
CA SER A 51 6.84 -12.70 8.06
C SER A 51 5.52 -12.20 8.64
N TYR A 52 5.24 -12.61 9.86
CA TYR A 52 4.11 -12.17 10.67
C TYR A 52 4.61 -11.83 12.07
N ASN A 53 4.39 -10.58 12.52
CA ASN A 53 4.86 -10.07 13.82
C ASN A 53 6.33 -10.43 14.09
N GLU A 54 7.20 -10.10 13.11
CA GLU A 54 8.65 -10.35 13.14
C GLU A 54 9.06 -11.84 13.15
N GLY A 55 8.10 -12.76 13.20
CA GLY A 55 8.35 -14.20 13.05
C GLY A 55 8.37 -14.62 11.58
N ASN A 56 9.17 -15.63 11.26
CA ASN A 56 9.16 -16.23 9.92
C ASN A 56 7.85 -16.96 9.68
N ASN A 57 7.23 -16.70 8.53
CA ASN A 57 6.06 -17.44 8.08
C ASN A 57 6.47 -18.50 7.05
N THR A 58 6.29 -19.76 7.42
CA THR A 58 6.62 -20.93 6.57
C THR A 58 5.37 -21.63 6.01
N TRP A 59 4.17 -21.11 6.31
CA TRP A 59 2.91 -21.78 5.97
C TRP A 59 2.54 -21.68 4.50
N GLY A 60 3.21 -20.80 3.73
CA GLY A 60 2.95 -20.60 2.32
C GLY A 60 1.64 -19.88 2.03
N GLU A 61 1.17 -19.05 2.97
CA GLU A 61 0.04 -18.16 2.75
C GLU A 61 0.32 -17.18 1.64
N PHE A 62 -0.69 -16.90 0.84
CA PHE A 62 -0.57 -15.90 -0.21
C PHE A 62 -1.84 -15.07 -0.38
N MET A 63 -1.67 -13.90 -0.93
CA MET A 63 -2.76 -13.09 -1.46
C MET A 63 -2.49 -12.77 -2.93
N GLU A 64 -3.55 -12.68 -3.72
CA GLU A 64 -3.51 -12.20 -5.09
C GLU A 64 -4.46 -11.02 -5.23
N ILE A 65 -3.92 -9.88 -5.69
CA ILE A 65 -4.68 -8.65 -5.88
C ILE A 65 -4.82 -8.38 -7.36
N LYS A 66 -6.06 -8.15 -7.81
CA LYS A 66 -6.43 -7.75 -9.17
C LYS A 66 -7.45 -6.63 -9.12
N GLY A 67 -7.00 -5.40 -9.35
CA GLY A 67 -7.85 -4.21 -9.25
C GLY A 67 -8.44 -4.06 -7.85
N ASP A 68 -9.75 -4.17 -7.72
CA ASP A 68 -10.50 -4.04 -6.48
C ASP A 68 -10.85 -5.39 -5.83
N SER A 69 -10.20 -6.45 -6.27
CA SER A 69 -10.42 -7.80 -5.76
C SER A 69 -9.15 -8.38 -5.17
N MET A 70 -9.30 -9.10 -4.06
CA MET A 70 -8.21 -9.84 -3.44
C MET A 70 -8.68 -11.26 -3.13
N ILE A 71 -7.84 -12.24 -3.42
CA ILE A 71 -7.98 -13.61 -2.95
C ILE A 71 -6.92 -13.80 -1.87
N TRP A 72 -7.34 -14.33 -0.73
CA TRP A 72 -6.44 -14.75 0.34
C TRP A 72 -6.54 -16.25 0.53
N ASN A 73 -5.40 -16.92 0.55
CA ASN A 73 -5.31 -18.34 0.85
C ASN A 73 -4.55 -18.51 2.17
N SER A 74 -5.26 -18.92 3.20
CA SER A 74 -4.67 -19.26 4.49
C SER A 74 -4.35 -20.74 4.54
N ARG A 75 -3.14 -21.10 4.19
CA ARG A 75 -2.69 -22.50 4.23
C ARG A 75 -2.70 -23.08 5.64
N GLN A 76 -2.44 -22.26 6.64
CA GLN A 76 -2.46 -22.66 8.03
C GLN A 76 -3.86 -23.07 8.49
N GLN A 77 -4.88 -22.36 8.04
CA GLN A 77 -6.27 -22.58 8.43
C GLN A 77 -7.03 -23.43 7.41
N GLY A 78 -6.46 -23.64 6.22
CA GLY A 78 -7.13 -24.33 5.13
C GLY A 78 -8.30 -23.56 4.55
N VAL A 79 -8.32 -22.22 4.72
CA VAL A 79 -9.42 -21.34 4.32
C VAL A 79 -8.99 -20.48 3.15
N ASP A 80 -9.81 -20.49 2.11
CA ASP A 80 -9.76 -19.54 1.01
C ASP A 80 -10.82 -18.46 1.21
N SER A 81 -10.44 -17.21 0.97
CA SER A 81 -11.34 -16.07 1.12
C SER A 81 -11.19 -15.10 -0.04
N LYS A 82 -12.29 -14.45 -0.41
CA LYS A 82 -12.33 -13.40 -1.43
C LYS A 82 -12.78 -12.10 -0.79
N TYR A 83 -12.11 -11.03 -1.17
CA TYR A 83 -12.36 -9.70 -0.62
C TYR A 83 -12.61 -8.70 -1.73
N LYS A 84 -13.45 -7.73 -1.44
CA LYS A 84 -13.57 -6.49 -2.19
C LYS A 84 -12.69 -5.45 -1.52
N LEU A 85 -11.84 -4.80 -2.30
CA LEU A 85 -10.93 -3.76 -1.81
C LEU A 85 -11.51 -2.38 -2.00
N LYS A 86 -11.28 -1.52 -1.01
CA LYS A 86 -11.50 -0.09 -1.10
C LYS A 86 -10.21 0.61 -0.72
N PHE A 87 -9.63 1.31 -1.65
CA PHE A 87 -8.45 2.14 -1.42
C PHE A 87 -8.89 3.46 -0.80
N GLU A 88 -8.35 3.79 0.34
CA GLU A 88 -8.73 4.97 1.12
C GLU A 88 -7.73 6.12 0.94
N SER A 89 -6.47 5.78 0.65
CA SER A 89 -5.39 6.74 0.39
C SER A 89 -4.26 6.06 -0.38
N GLY A 90 -3.20 6.78 -0.70
CA GLY A 90 -1.97 6.23 -1.28
C GLY A 90 -1.20 5.27 -0.36
N SER A 91 -1.64 5.09 0.90
CA SER A 91 -0.96 4.23 1.89
C SER A 91 -1.89 3.32 2.67
N SER A 92 -3.18 3.23 2.34
CA SER A 92 -4.11 2.36 3.06
C SER A 92 -5.23 1.83 2.18
N PHE A 93 -5.69 0.63 2.49
CA PHE A 93 -6.88 0.03 1.91
C PHE A 93 -7.64 -0.82 2.93
N SER A 94 -8.94 -0.94 2.75
CA SER A 94 -9.78 -1.89 3.45
C SER A 94 -10.16 -3.06 2.54
N ALA A 95 -10.36 -4.22 3.14
CA ALA A 95 -10.76 -5.45 2.49
C ALA A 95 -12.01 -6.00 3.19
N GLU A 96 -13.13 -6.01 2.47
CA GLU A 96 -14.39 -6.57 2.90
C GLU A 96 -14.51 -8.01 2.39
N CYS A 97 -14.69 -8.97 3.29
CA CYS A 97 -14.87 -10.36 2.92
C CYS A 97 -16.21 -10.55 2.22
N VAL A 98 -16.18 -11.00 0.97
CA VAL A 98 -17.39 -11.26 0.17
C VAL A 98 -17.66 -12.74 -0.01
N TRP A 99 -16.69 -13.58 0.26
CA TRP A 99 -16.79 -15.02 0.23
C TRP A 99 -15.65 -15.68 1.01
N ALA A 100 -15.95 -16.75 1.72
CA ALA A 100 -14.95 -17.62 2.34
C ALA A 100 -15.37 -19.08 2.21
N SER A 101 -14.40 -19.99 2.15
CA SER A 101 -14.64 -21.43 2.12
C SER A 101 -15.21 -21.95 3.45
N ASP A 102 -14.99 -21.20 4.53
CA ASP A 102 -15.58 -21.41 5.83
C ASP A 102 -16.38 -20.17 6.22
N SER A 103 -17.67 -20.35 6.56
CA SER A 103 -18.60 -19.26 6.86
C SER A 103 -18.19 -18.42 8.06
N ASP A 104 -17.45 -18.96 9.00
CA ASP A 104 -16.97 -18.25 10.19
C ASP A 104 -15.99 -17.09 9.84
N TYR A 105 -15.50 -17.08 8.61
CA TYR A 105 -14.59 -16.04 8.10
C TYR A 105 -15.28 -14.97 7.27
N LEU A 106 -16.59 -15.03 7.04
CA LEU A 106 -17.32 -14.04 6.23
C LEU A 106 -17.32 -12.63 6.83
N ASP A 107 -17.26 -12.51 8.16
CA ASP A 107 -17.17 -11.21 8.84
C ASP A 107 -15.73 -10.73 9.03
N ASN A 108 -14.77 -11.37 8.38
CA ASN A 108 -13.37 -11.07 8.56
C ASN A 108 -12.92 -9.89 7.69
N ASN A 109 -13.36 -8.69 8.06
CA ASN A 109 -13.00 -7.45 7.39
C ASN A 109 -11.67 -6.89 7.94
N TRP A 110 -10.83 -6.38 7.05
CA TRP A 110 -9.51 -5.87 7.38
C TRP A 110 -9.33 -4.43 6.90
N LYS A 111 -8.53 -3.70 7.64
CA LYS A 111 -7.91 -2.47 7.16
C LYS A 111 -6.41 -2.62 7.25
N PHE A 112 -5.72 -2.33 6.17
CA PHE A 112 -4.26 -2.42 6.05
C PHE A 112 -3.68 -1.03 5.86
N ASN A 113 -2.75 -0.66 6.74
CA ASN A 113 -1.88 0.48 6.56
C ASN A 113 -0.57 -0.02 5.96
N ILE A 114 -0.14 0.57 4.87
CA ILE A 114 1.07 0.20 4.14
C ILE A 114 2.22 1.01 4.69
N THR A 115 3.20 0.34 5.25
CA THR A 115 4.42 0.97 5.77
C THR A 115 5.58 0.91 4.79
N MET A 116 5.50 0.00 3.81
CA MET A 116 6.45 -0.11 2.69
C MET A 116 5.76 -0.80 1.51
N CYS A 117 5.97 -0.28 0.32
CA CYS A 117 5.56 -0.93 -0.94
C CYS A 117 6.62 -0.68 -2.01
N THR A 118 7.38 -1.72 -2.34
CA THR A 118 8.35 -1.72 -3.45
C THR A 118 7.87 -2.70 -4.54
N SER A 119 8.68 -2.89 -5.60
CA SER A 119 8.40 -3.91 -6.62
C SER A 119 8.29 -5.31 -6.03
N ASP A 120 9.08 -5.63 -4.98
CA ASP A 120 9.29 -6.98 -4.49
C ASP A 120 8.79 -7.21 -3.07
N THR A 121 8.56 -6.15 -2.31
CA THR A 121 8.23 -6.22 -0.89
C THR A 121 7.05 -5.32 -0.56
N LEU A 122 6.09 -5.88 0.18
CA LEU A 122 4.98 -5.16 0.77
C LEU A 122 5.00 -5.37 2.28
N LYS A 123 4.99 -4.28 3.06
CA LYS A 123 4.81 -4.33 4.52
C LYS A 123 3.53 -3.62 4.89
N THR A 124 2.75 -4.27 5.72
CA THR A 124 1.47 -3.73 6.21
C THR A 124 1.35 -3.91 7.71
N VAL A 125 0.52 -3.04 8.30
CA VAL A 125 0.03 -3.18 9.68
C VAL A 125 -1.49 -3.24 9.60
N ASP A 126 -2.10 -4.23 10.22
CA ASP A 126 -3.56 -4.35 10.22
C ASP A 126 -4.23 -3.69 11.43
N ASN A 127 -5.55 -3.51 11.34
CA ASN A 127 -6.37 -2.90 12.39
C ASN A 127 -6.86 -3.90 13.47
N LYS A 128 -6.48 -5.17 13.38
CA LYS A 128 -6.93 -6.23 14.31
C LYS A 128 -5.87 -6.62 15.33
N GLY A 129 -5.13 -5.65 15.85
CA GLY A 129 -4.10 -5.85 16.86
C GLY A 129 -2.73 -5.38 16.42
N ASP A 130 -2.70 -4.45 15.43
CA ASP A 130 -1.47 -3.85 14.91
C ASP A 130 -0.45 -4.90 14.42
N ASN A 131 -0.98 -6.01 13.87
CA ASN A 131 -0.11 -7.07 13.38
C ASN A 131 0.66 -6.62 12.13
N THR A 132 1.96 -6.79 12.19
CA THR A 132 2.85 -6.51 11.06
C THR A 132 2.93 -7.72 10.14
N ARG A 133 2.75 -7.49 8.85
CA ARG A 133 2.91 -8.50 7.80
C ARG A 133 3.92 -8.04 6.77
N VAL A 134 4.79 -8.95 6.39
CA VAL A 134 5.73 -8.75 5.29
C VAL A 134 5.44 -9.77 4.21
N PHE A 135 5.22 -9.27 3.01
CA PHE A 135 4.97 -10.09 1.83
C PHE A 135 6.09 -9.89 0.81
N ALA A 136 6.43 -10.96 0.13
CA ALA A 136 7.29 -10.94 -1.04
C ALA A 136 6.46 -11.17 -2.31
N ARG A 137 6.78 -10.46 -3.39
CA ARG A 137 6.12 -10.63 -4.68
C ARG A 137 6.48 -11.96 -5.31
N VAL A 138 5.50 -12.64 -5.84
CA VAL A 138 5.66 -13.86 -6.63
C VAL A 138 5.62 -13.51 -8.10
N TYR A 139 6.70 -13.75 -8.81
CA TYR A 139 6.76 -13.64 -10.27
C TYR A 139 6.43 -14.98 -10.90
N SER A 140 5.45 -15.00 -11.82
CA SER A 140 5.25 -16.15 -12.68
C SER A 140 6.44 -16.30 -13.63
N LYS A 141 7.03 -17.47 -13.65
CA LYS A 141 8.05 -17.85 -14.66
C LYS A 141 7.39 -18.09 -16.01
#